data_3d7584733f72a709209ee1c9ebc8441f
#
_entry.id   3d7584733f72a709209ee1c9ebc8441f
#
_cell.length_a   1.000
_cell.length_b   1.000
_cell.length_c   1.000
_cell.angle_alpha   90.00
_cell.angle_beta   90.00
_cell.angle_gamma   90.00
#
_symmetry.space_group_name_H-M   'P 1'
#
loop_
_entity.id
_entity.type
_entity.pdbx_description
1 polymer ?
#
loop_
_entity_poly.entity_id
_entity_poly.type
_entity_poly.pdbx_seq_one_letter_code
_entity_poly.pdbx_strand_id
1 'polypeptide(L)'
;MKFHGSRPLLAIVLSLGLGVGCTSGDLGPTDPPADPQFGSVTVIPTIITADLLQCNPQRYISVTKVVGPKGGKIKVGSHSLEIPSGALSKDVTIVAEQVSDVTNSVRFSPEGLTFAQPATLTMSYDNCVSTAAQKSIVYTTDQLGILEQLRSADKPQTKIVTSTIEHFSRYAVAY
;
A
#
# COMPACT_ATOMS: atom_id res chain seq x y z
N MET A 1 -18.79 31.51 -38.59
CA MET A 1 -20.03 32.04 -37.97
C MET A 1 -19.65 32.63 -36.63
N LYS A 2 -19.80 33.97 -36.54
CA LYS A 2 -19.57 34.76 -35.32
C LYS A 2 -20.84 34.68 -34.49
N PHE A 3 -20.73 34.49 -33.17
CA PHE A 3 -21.74 35.02 -32.24
C PHE A 3 -21.04 35.68 -31.05
N HIS A 4 -21.34 36.94 -30.96
CA HIS A 4 -21.11 37.88 -29.88
C HIS A 4 -22.23 37.80 -28.85
N GLY A 5 -21.95 38.23 -27.64
CA GLY A 5 -22.93 38.70 -26.66
C GLY A 5 -22.66 38.08 -25.29
N SER A 6 -22.67 38.75 -24.19
CA SER A 6 -22.86 40.16 -23.79
C SER A 6 -22.66 40.13 -22.28
N ARG A 7 -21.89 41.06 -21.77
CA ARG A 7 -21.85 41.36 -20.33
C ARG A 7 -23.13 42.10 -19.91
N PRO A 8 -23.55 42.03 -18.65
CA PRO A 8 -23.90 43.23 -17.94
C PRO A 8 -23.11 43.47 -16.66
N LEU A 9 -22.71 44.68 -16.50
CA LEU A 9 -22.33 45.43 -15.30
C LEU A 9 -23.60 45.74 -14.49
N LEU A 10 -23.44 45.92 -13.20
CA LEU A 10 -24.17 46.78 -12.21
C LEU A 10 -24.35 45.98 -10.91
N ALA A 11 -24.22 46.51 -9.70
CA ALA A 11 -24.16 47.88 -9.19
C ALA A 11 -23.50 47.88 -7.81
N ILE A 12 -22.84 48.98 -7.53
CA ILE A 12 -22.30 49.38 -6.24
C ILE A 12 -23.47 49.79 -5.32
N VAL A 13 -23.50 49.29 -4.09
CA VAL A 13 -24.24 49.92 -3.00
C VAL A 13 -23.29 50.21 -1.85
N LEU A 14 -23.02 51.48 -1.71
CA LEU A 14 -22.26 52.11 -0.64
C LEU A 14 -23.25 52.42 0.49
N SER A 15 -23.08 51.86 1.68
CA SER A 15 -23.78 52.34 2.88
C SER A 15 -22.76 52.70 3.95
N LEU A 16 -22.58 54.02 4.12
CA LEU A 16 -21.93 54.61 5.28
C LEU A 16 -22.85 54.46 6.50
N GLY A 17 -22.33 53.87 7.56
CA GLY A 17 -22.92 53.93 8.90
C GLY A 17 -21.85 54.38 9.88
N LEU A 18 -21.84 55.65 10.22
CA LEU A 18 -21.11 56.19 11.36
C LEU A 18 -21.88 55.82 12.65
N GLY A 19 -21.21 55.11 13.53
CA GLY A 19 -21.65 54.87 14.91
C GLY A 19 -20.49 55.12 15.85
N VAL A 20 -20.36 56.32 16.37
CA VAL A 20 -19.44 56.66 17.47
C VAL A 20 -20.13 56.27 18.79
N GLY A 21 -19.54 55.29 19.51
CA GLY A 21 -19.93 54.94 20.86
C GLY A 21 -18.70 54.62 21.70
N CYS A 22 -18.16 55.65 22.39
CA CYS A 22 -17.19 55.43 23.46
C CYS A 22 -17.94 55.03 24.72
N THR A 23 -17.69 53.85 25.23
CA THR A 23 -17.89 53.52 26.64
C THR A 23 -16.61 52.92 27.21
N SER A 24 -16.00 53.71 28.10
CA SER A 24 -14.95 53.24 28.99
C SER A 24 -15.54 52.25 29.98
N GLY A 25 -14.89 51.14 30.22
CA GLY A 25 -15.27 50.31 31.33
C GLY A 25 -14.68 48.90 31.26
N ASP A 26 -13.85 48.66 32.21
CA ASP A 26 -13.50 47.37 32.79
C ASP A 26 -12.38 46.61 32.15
N LEU A 27 -11.20 46.72 32.79
CA LEU A 27 -10.09 45.81 32.63
C LEU A 27 -10.41 44.50 33.40
N GLY A 28 -11.21 43.62 32.80
CA GLY A 28 -11.31 42.24 33.23
C GLY A 28 -10.03 41.48 32.91
N PRO A 29 -9.70 40.41 33.65
CA PRO A 29 -8.51 39.64 33.38
C PRO A 29 -8.55 39.06 31.97
N THR A 30 -7.47 39.30 31.22
CA THR A 30 -7.26 38.78 29.88
C THR A 30 -7.24 37.27 29.92
N ASP A 31 -8.27 36.62 29.42
CA ASP A 31 -8.22 35.20 29.16
C ASP A 31 -7.08 34.90 28.19
N PRO A 32 -6.25 33.88 28.44
CA PRO A 32 -5.24 33.48 27.49
C PRO A 32 -5.90 33.07 26.16
N PRO A 33 -5.28 33.34 25.02
CA PRO A 33 -5.83 32.93 23.72
C PRO A 33 -6.08 31.42 23.73
N ALA A 34 -7.30 31.04 23.37
CA ALA A 34 -7.68 29.63 23.25
C ALA A 34 -6.70 28.93 22.28
N ASP A 35 -5.98 27.95 22.79
CA ASP A 35 -5.15 27.07 21.96
C ASP A 35 -6.01 26.51 20.80
N PRO A 36 -5.48 26.51 19.58
CA PRO A 36 -6.16 25.85 18.48
C PRO A 36 -6.34 24.36 18.85
N GLN A 37 -7.58 23.98 19.11
CA GLN A 37 -7.92 22.57 19.30
C GLN A 37 -7.61 21.84 17.99
N PHE A 38 -6.41 21.26 17.91
CA PHE A 38 -6.15 20.21 16.91
C PHE A 38 -7.13 19.09 17.21
N GLY A 39 -8.11 18.93 16.33
CA GLY A 39 -9.05 17.81 16.42
C GLY A 39 -8.24 16.51 16.55
N SER A 40 -8.49 15.76 17.61
CA SER A 40 -7.87 14.45 17.82
C SER A 40 -8.26 13.57 16.64
N VAL A 41 -7.33 13.38 15.69
CA VAL A 41 -7.47 12.35 14.66
C VAL A 41 -7.37 11.01 15.40
N THR A 42 -8.52 10.40 15.64
CA THR A 42 -8.57 9.03 16.13
C THR A 42 -8.05 8.13 15.01
N VAL A 43 -6.76 7.83 15.01
CA VAL A 43 -6.19 6.78 14.19
C VAL A 43 -6.71 5.47 14.78
N ILE A 44 -7.74 4.90 14.17
CA ILE A 44 -8.17 3.55 14.51
C ILE A 44 -7.08 2.62 13.99
N PRO A 45 -6.29 1.95 14.82
CA PRO A 45 -5.30 1.01 14.35
C PRO A 45 -6.03 -0.10 13.59
N THR A 46 -5.69 -0.31 12.33
CA THR A 46 -6.13 -1.49 11.59
C THR A 46 -5.53 -2.70 12.30
N ILE A 47 -6.36 -3.47 13.00
CA ILE A 47 -5.90 -4.72 13.62
C ILE A 47 -5.69 -5.72 12.49
N ILE A 48 -4.43 -6.03 12.19
CA ILE A 48 -4.08 -7.12 11.30
C ILE A 48 -4.23 -8.41 12.11
N THR A 49 -5.24 -9.21 11.78
CA THR A 49 -5.54 -10.49 12.45
C THR A 49 -4.90 -11.68 11.75
N ALA A 50 -4.17 -11.45 10.67
CA ALA A 50 -3.51 -12.52 9.92
C ALA A 50 -2.33 -13.10 10.68
N ASP A 51 -2.25 -14.43 10.70
CA ASP A 51 -1.12 -15.19 11.23
C ASP A 51 -0.34 -15.85 10.09
N LEU A 52 0.99 -15.91 10.24
CA LEU A 52 1.83 -16.56 9.24
C LEU A 52 1.57 -18.08 9.19
N LEU A 53 1.37 -18.59 7.98
CA LEU A 53 1.13 -20.02 7.79
C LEU A 53 2.41 -20.83 8.07
N GLN A 54 2.32 -21.80 8.98
CA GLN A 54 3.45 -22.68 9.32
C GLN A 54 3.67 -23.70 8.20
N CYS A 55 4.91 -23.81 7.76
CA CYS A 55 5.33 -24.66 6.65
C CYS A 55 6.59 -25.46 7.00
N ASN A 56 6.80 -26.58 6.32
CA ASN A 56 8.11 -27.25 6.35
C ASN A 56 9.11 -26.35 5.61
N PRO A 57 10.29 -26.05 6.20
CA PRO A 57 11.28 -25.21 5.55
C PRO A 57 11.67 -25.74 4.18
N GLN A 58 11.66 -24.85 3.19
CA GLN A 58 12.13 -25.15 1.84
C GLN A 58 13.60 -24.76 1.70
N ARG A 59 14.28 -25.32 0.67
CA ARG A 59 15.65 -24.93 0.36
C ARG A 59 15.67 -23.46 -0.08
N TYR A 60 16.69 -22.71 0.35
CA TYR A 60 16.96 -21.40 -0.20
C TYR A 60 17.24 -21.47 -1.72
N ILE A 61 16.59 -20.62 -2.48
CA ILE A 61 16.76 -20.47 -3.92
C ILE A 61 16.85 -18.98 -4.23
N SER A 62 17.82 -18.59 -5.05
CA SER A 62 17.93 -17.24 -5.58
C SER A 62 17.97 -17.26 -7.10
N VAL A 63 17.22 -16.37 -7.73
CA VAL A 63 17.16 -16.22 -9.19
C VAL A 63 17.35 -14.75 -9.53
N THR A 64 18.30 -14.47 -10.43
CA THR A 64 18.51 -13.13 -10.96
C THR A 64 17.99 -13.05 -12.39
N LYS A 65 17.21 -12.03 -12.70
CA LYS A 65 16.67 -11.77 -14.04
C LYS A 65 16.59 -10.28 -14.34
N VAL A 66 16.96 -9.91 -15.56
CA VAL A 66 16.69 -8.56 -16.07
C VAL A 66 15.28 -8.53 -16.66
N VAL A 67 14.48 -7.57 -16.22
CA VAL A 67 13.11 -7.33 -16.70
C VAL A 67 12.98 -5.85 -17.06
N GLY A 68 12.45 -5.57 -18.22
CA GLY A 68 12.31 -4.23 -18.76
C GLY A 68 10.85 -3.84 -19.03
N PRO A 69 10.63 -2.81 -19.88
CA PRO A 69 9.28 -2.28 -20.16
C PRO A 69 8.31 -3.28 -20.79
N LYS A 70 8.82 -4.35 -21.40
CA LYS A 70 7.98 -5.43 -21.95
C LYS A 70 7.39 -6.34 -20.87
N GLY A 71 7.80 -6.16 -19.62
CA GLY A 71 7.43 -7.05 -18.53
C GLY A 71 8.14 -8.39 -18.59
N GLY A 72 7.68 -9.35 -17.79
CA GLY A 72 8.26 -10.69 -17.76
C GLY A 72 7.78 -11.50 -16.57
N LYS A 73 8.18 -12.76 -16.54
CA LYS A 73 7.88 -13.70 -15.46
C LYS A 73 9.16 -14.19 -14.81
N ILE A 74 9.19 -14.17 -13.48
CA ILE A 74 10.28 -14.73 -12.67
C ILE A 74 9.69 -15.90 -11.90
N LYS A 75 10.34 -17.06 -11.95
CA LYS A 75 9.99 -18.23 -11.16
C LYS A 75 11.11 -18.47 -10.14
N VAL A 76 10.76 -18.56 -8.86
CA VAL A 76 11.69 -18.86 -7.76
C VAL A 76 11.09 -19.97 -6.90
N GLY A 77 11.70 -21.15 -6.97
CA GLY A 77 11.15 -22.35 -6.34
C GLY A 77 9.74 -22.67 -6.85
N SER A 78 8.79 -22.79 -5.92
CA SER A 78 7.37 -23.03 -6.19
C SER A 78 6.55 -21.74 -6.38
N HIS A 79 7.21 -20.57 -6.31
CA HIS A 79 6.57 -19.27 -6.41
C HIS A 79 6.85 -18.59 -7.76
N SER A 80 6.03 -17.64 -8.16
CA SER A 80 6.27 -16.86 -9.37
C SER A 80 5.75 -15.44 -9.27
N LEU A 81 6.50 -14.52 -9.88
CA LEU A 81 6.13 -13.12 -10.07
C LEU A 81 5.95 -12.85 -11.56
N GLU A 82 4.81 -12.29 -11.94
CA GLU A 82 4.51 -11.85 -13.29
C GLU A 82 4.41 -10.32 -13.31
N ILE A 83 5.33 -9.69 -14.03
CA ILE A 83 5.42 -8.23 -14.16
C ILE A 83 4.81 -7.89 -15.52
N PRO A 84 3.71 -7.12 -15.57
CA PRO A 84 3.05 -6.78 -16.83
C PRO A 84 3.88 -5.80 -17.67
N SER A 85 3.57 -5.73 -18.95
CA SER A 85 4.15 -4.72 -19.83
C SER A 85 3.78 -3.32 -19.33
N GLY A 86 4.75 -2.39 -19.34
CA GLY A 86 4.56 -1.03 -18.84
C GLY A 86 4.68 -0.87 -17.33
N ALA A 87 4.88 -1.95 -16.56
CA ALA A 87 5.10 -1.85 -15.11
C ALA A 87 6.46 -1.22 -14.76
N LEU A 88 7.45 -1.41 -15.62
CA LEU A 88 8.80 -0.84 -15.49
C LEU A 88 9.09 0.09 -16.67
N SER A 89 9.70 1.24 -16.41
CA SER A 89 10.09 2.23 -17.44
C SER A 89 11.43 1.93 -18.11
N LYS A 90 12.25 1.07 -17.50
CA LYS A 90 13.60 0.68 -17.96
C LYS A 90 13.93 -0.73 -17.52
N ASP A 91 15.02 -1.26 -18.05
CA ASP A 91 15.55 -2.55 -17.60
C ASP A 91 16.02 -2.47 -16.14
N VAL A 92 15.60 -3.44 -15.35
CA VAL A 92 15.95 -3.59 -13.93
C VAL A 92 16.46 -5.01 -13.71
N THR A 93 17.62 -5.14 -13.08
CA THR A 93 18.10 -6.43 -12.59
C THR A 93 17.36 -6.76 -11.30
N ILE A 94 16.57 -7.81 -11.35
CA ILE A 94 15.73 -8.26 -10.23
C ILE A 94 16.35 -9.53 -9.66
N VAL A 95 16.50 -9.57 -8.34
CA VAL A 95 16.81 -10.78 -7.59
C VAL A 95 15.55 -11.22 -6.86
N ALA A 96 15.13 -12.46 -7.09
CA ALA A 96 14.03 -13.10 -6.40
C ALA A 96 14.58 -14.25 -5.53
N GLU A 97 14.23 -14.27 -4.27
CA GLU A 97 14.73 -15.25 -3.30
C GLU A 97 13.57 -15.97 -2.63
N GLN A 98 13.58 -17.31 -2.70
CA GLN A 98 12.79 -18.15 -1.79
C GLN A 98 13.62 -18.33 -0.51
N VAL A 99 13.11 -17.82 0.60
CA VAL A 99 13.83 -17.86 1.88
C VAL A 99 13.57 -19.19 2.56
N SER A 100 14.61 -19.82 3.11
CA SER A 100 14.49 -21.04 3.92
C SER A 100 14.01 -20.68 5.32
N ASP A 101 12.72 -20.85 5.58
CA ASP A 101 12.06 -20.43 6.81
C ASP A 101 10.91 -21.40 7.16
N VAL A 102 10.35 -21.25 8.36
CA VAL A 102 9.16 -21.99 8.83
C VAL A 102 7.85 -21.46 8.23
N THR A 103 7.91 -20.46 7.38
CA THR A 103 6.79 -19.96 6.57
C THR A 103 7.26 -19.80 5.12
N ASN A 104 6.37 -20.01 4.16
CA ASN A 104 6.72 -19.75 2.76
C ASN A 104 6.80 -18.24 2.56
N SER A 105 8.01 -17.76 2.25
CA SER A 105 8.26 -16.36 1.98
C SER A 105 9.18 -16.17 0.78
N VAL A 106 8.97 -15.06 0.07
CA VAL A 106 9.80 -14.60 -1.04
C VAL A 106 10.24 -13.18 -0.80
N ARG A 107 11.48 -12.88 -1.17
CA ARG A 107 12.04 -11.53 -1.14
C ARG A 107 12.38 -11.09 -2.56
N PHE A 108 12.14 -9.84 -2.87
CA PHE A 108 12.50 -9.24 -4.15
C PHE A 108 13.39 -8.02 -3.95
N SER A 109 14.44 -7.95 -4.78
CA SER A 109 15.35 -6.80 -4.81
C SER A 109 15.43 -6.22 -6.22
N PRO A 110 15.66 -4.90 -6.38
CA PRO A 110 15.96 -3.93 -5.33
C PRO A 110 14.72 -3.61 -4.48
N GLU A 111 14.89 -3.58 -3.16
CA GLU A 111 13.81 -3.28 -2.22
C GLU A 111 13.26 -1.87 -2.48
N GLY A 112 11.94 -1.70 -2.30
CA GLY A 112 11.26 -0.44 -2.53
C GLY A 112 11.06 -0.07 -4.01
N LEU A 113 11.46 -0.92 -4.97
CA LEU A 113 11.12 -0.71 -6.38
C LEU A 113 9.61 -0.73 -6.53
N THR A 114 9.04 0.35 -7.06
CA THR A 114 7.61 0.48 -7.33
C THR A 114 7.27 0.21 -8.78
N PHE A 115 6.07 -0.26 -9.03
CA PHE A 115 5.54 -0.55 -10.36
C PHE A 115 4.56 0.52 -10.82
N ALA A 116 4.60 0.91 -12.09
CA ALA A 116 3.59 1.76 -12.71
C ALA A 116 2.24 1.02 -12.90
N GLN A 117 2.30 -0.31 -12.98
CA GLN A 117 1.15 -1.22 -12.99
C GLN A 117 1.45 -2.39 -12.05
N PRO A 118 0.50 -2.81 -11.20
CA PRO A 118 0.74 -3.87 -10.23
C PRO A 118 1.22 -5.16 -10.88
N ALA A 119 2.20 -5.80 -10.27
CA ALA A 119 2.68 -7.13 -10.64
C ALA A 119 1.84 -8.20 -9.92
N THR A 120 1.76 -9.40 -10.50
CA THR A 120 1.03 -10.52 -9.92
C THR A 120 2.00 -11.49 -9.25
N LEU A 121 1.88 -11.63 -7.93
CA LEU A 121 2.61 -12.62 -7.14
C LEU A 121 1.75 -13.85 -6.92
N THR A 122 2.29 -15.02 -7.25
CA THR A 122 1.67 -16.33 -7.00
C THR A 122 2.57 -17.15 -6.08
N MET A 123 2.03 -17.57 -4.94
CA MET A 123 2.77 -18.34 -3.95
C MET A 123 2.11 -19.72 -3.73
N SER A 124 2.92 -20.78 -3.69
CA SER A 124 2.47 -22.11 -3.27
C SER A 124 2.59 -22.26 -1.76
N TYR A 125 1.68 -23.05 -1.18
CA TYR A 125 1.73 -23.46 0.21
C TYR A 125 1.49 -24.98 0.37
N ASP A 126 1.93 -25.76 -0.62
CA ASP A 126 1.74 -27.22 -0.65
C ASP A 126 2.50 -27.96 0.45
N ASN A 127 3.60 -27.38 0.95
CA ASN A 127 4.42 -27.86 2.05
C ASN A 127 3.98 -27.36 3.44
N CYS A 128 2.84 -26.66 3.52
CA CYS A 128 2.40 -26.02 4.76
C CYS A 128 1.34 -26.85 5.49
N VAL A 129 1.17 -26.55 6.78
CA VAL A 129 0.12 -27.14 7.62
C VAL A 129 -1.25 -26.81 7.00
N SER A 130 -2.09 -27.84 6.88
CA SER A 130 -3.45 -27.64 6.36
C SER A 130 -4.32 -26.96 7.41
N THR A 131 -4.95 -25.87 7.04
CA THR A 131 -5.96 -25.18 7.83
C THR A 131 -7.17 -24.86 6.97
N ALA A 132 -8.37 -24.80 7.56
CA ALA A 132 -9.59 -24.44 6.85
C ALA A 132 -9.69 -22.93 6.54
N ALA A 133 -8.86 -22.10 7.21
CA ALA A 133 -8.85 -20.67 6.99
C ALA A 133 -8.37 -20.34 5.57
N GLN A 134 -8.96 -19.31 4.97
CA GLN A 134 -8.56 -18.78 3.67
C GLN A 134 -7.14 -18.21 3.77
N LYS A 135 -6.32 -18.48 2.76
CA LYS A 135 -4.94 -17.99 2.71
C LYS A 135 -4.89 -16.63 2.03
N SER A 136 -3.96 -15.81 2.49
CA SER A 136 -3.62 -14.52 1.90
C SER A 136 -2.11 -14.37 1.76
N ILE A 137 -1.69 -13.42 0.95
CA ILE A 137 -0.32 -12.94 0.91
C ILE A 137 -0.24 -11.72 1.80
N VAL A 138 0.79 -11.65 2.63
CA VAL A 138 1.09 -10.51 3.49
C VAL A 138 2.42 -9.89 3.09
N TYR A 139 2.49 -8.56 3.15
CA TYR A 139 3.72 -7.80 3.11
C TYR A 139 4.34 -7.81 4.51
N THR A 140 5.64 -8.10 4.60
CA THR A 140 6.32 -8.28 5.87
C THR A 140 7.63 -7.51 5.95
N THR A 141 8.09 -7.26 7.19
CA THR A 141 9.49 -6.91 7.44
C THR A 141 10.41 -8.11 7.15
N ASP A 142 11.72 -7.89 7.17
CA ASP A 142 12.71 -8.97 7.06
C ASP A 142 12.61 -10.00 8.20
N GLN A 143 12.10 -9.60 9.37
CA GLN A 143 11.87 -10.45 10.52
C GLN A 143 10.47 -11.08 10.52
N LEU A 144 9.75 -11.03 9.39
CA LEU A 144 8.39 -11.57 9.23
C LEU A 144 7.31 -10.87 10.09
N GLY A 145 7.57 -9.65 10.58
CA GLY A 145 6.50 -8.80 11.13
C GLY A 145 5.54 -8.40 10.03
N ILE A 146 4.25 -8.71 10.17
CA ILE A 146 3.23 -8.40 9.17
C ILE A 146 2.98 -6.89 9.18
N LEU A 147 3.13 -6.26 8.01
CA LEU A 147 2.89 -4.83 7.80
C LEU A 147 1.54 -4.60 7.12
N GLU A 148 1.17 -5.48 6.19
CA GLU A 148 -0.07 -5.37 5.44
C GLU A 148 -0.56 -6.75 5.00
N GLN A 149 -1.89 -6.97 5.05
CA GLN A 149 -2.54 -8.13 4.45
C GLN A 149 -3.12 -7.74 3.10
N LEU A 150 -2.62 -8.37 2.04
CA LEU A 150 -3.03 -8.07 0.67
C LEU A 150 -4.34 -8.79 0.32
N ARG A 151 -5.17 -8.14 -0.49
CA ARG A 151 -6.32 -8.81 -1.09
C ARG A 151 -5.84 -9.95 -1.98
N SER A 152 -6.17 -11.17 -1.61
CA SER A 152 -5.65 -12.37 -2.23
C SER A 152 -6.75 -13.30 -2.72
N ALA A 153 -6.46 -14.06 -3.78
CA ALA A 153 -7.27 -15.15 -4.28
C ALA A 153 -6.64 -16.49 -3.88
N ASP A 154 -7.27 -17.19 -2.95
CA ASP A 154 -6.85 -18.52 -2.50
C ASP A 154 -7.50 -19.61 -3.35
N LYS A 155 -6.71 -20.60 -3.76
CA LYS A 155 -7.13 -21.82 -4.46
C LYS A 155 -6.72 -23.05 -3.64
N PRO A 156 -7.50 -23.45 -2.63
CA PRO A 156 -7.12 -24.54 -1.71
C PRO A 156 -6.87 -25.87 -2.39
N GLN A 157 -7.55 -26.16 -3.50
CA GLN A 157 -7.41 -27.41 -4.24
C GLN A 157 -6.02 -27.58 -4.85
N THR A 158 -5.38 -26.48 -5.23
CA THR A 158 -4.02 -26.46 -5.80
C THR A 158 -3.00 -25.92 -4.82
N LYS A 159 -3.43 -25.51 -3.62
CA LYS A 159 -2.60 -24.89 -2.59
C LYS A 159 -1.78 -23.71 -3.10
N ILE A 160 -2.46 -22.83 -3.82
CA ILE A 160 -1.88 -21.63 -4.42
C ILE A 160 -2.68 -20.41 -3.98
N VAL A 161 -1.97 -19.37 -3.57
CA VAL A 161 -2.54 -18.04 -3.30
C VAL A 161 -1.91 -17.01 -4.24
N THR A 162 -2.72 -16.08 -4.73
CA THR A 162 -2.30 -15.05 -5.69
C THR A 162 -2.76 -13.68 -5.22
N SER A 163 -1.90 -12.68 -5.37
CA SER A 163 -2.22 -11.27 -5.09
C SER A 163 -1.50 -10.35 -6.07
N THR A 164 -1.95 -9.11 -6.17
CA THR A 164 -1.19 -8.05 -6.82
C THR A 164 -0.28 -7.37 -5.80
N ILE A 165 0.92 -6.98 -6.25
CA ILE A 165 1.91 -6.22 -5.47
C ILE A 165 2.31 -4.96 -6.25
N GLU A 166 2.50 -3.85 -5.54
CA GLU A 166 2.82 -2.55 -6.13
C GLU A 166 4.30 -2.18 -5.99
N HIS A 167 5.02 -2.86 -5.12
CA HIS A 167 6.45 -2.64 -4.86
C HIS A 167 7.17 -3.93 -4.52
N PHE A 168 8.51 -3.87 -4.51
CA PHE A 168 9.34 -4.97 -4.03
C PHE A 168 9.59 -4.90 -2.54
N SER A 169 9.46 -6.05 -1.90
CA SER A 169 9.77 -6.29 -0.50
C SER A 169 9.82 -7.79 -0.20
N ARG A 170 9.63 -8.14 1.07
CA ARG A 170 9.39 -9.51 1.50
C ARG A 170 7.89 -9.77 1.64
N TYR A 171 7.44 -10.89 1.07
CA TYR A 171 6.06 -11.36 1.11
C TYR A 171 6.01 -12.78 1.67
N ALA A 172 4.95 -13.09 2.42
CA ALA A 172 4.75 -14.39 3.02
C ALA A 172 3.29 -14.86 2.89
N VAL A 173 3.05 -16.15 3.09
CA VAL A 173 1.70 -16.72 3.14
C VAL A 173 1.19 -16.68 4.57
N ALA A 174 -0.05 -16.18 4.74
CA ALA A 174 -0.78 -16.05 6.00
C ALA A 174 -2.23 -16.56 5.88
N TYR A 175 -2.97 -16.59 7.00
CA TYR A 175 -4.38 -16.98 7.05
C TYR A 175 -5.16 -16.17 8.08
#